data_2c78c5e4822c1ce218348738b17a0236
#
_entry.id   2c78c5e4822c1ce218348738b17a0236
#
_cell.length_a   1.000
_cell.length_b   1.000
_cell.length_c   1.000
_cell.angle_alpha   90.00
_cell.angle_beta   90.00
_cell.angle_gamma   90.00
#
_symmetry.space_group_name_H-M   'P 1'
#
loop_
_entity.id
_entity.type
_entity.pdbx_description
1 polymer ?
#
loop_
_entity_poly.entity_id
_entity_poly.type
_entity_poly.pdbx_seq_one_letter_code
_entity_poly.pdbx_strand_id
1 'polypeptide(L)'
;PWRVQTNIAGGGYFYDLAPHQLDLLQEMFGCILEAEGYKSNRGRLYDAEDTVSACFKFESGLPGSGSWCFVAHESAKEDRIEIIGDKGMLSFSVFTYEPIILHTERGIETFQPENPPHVQLPLIQAVVEHLQGKSICTCDGLSATTTNWVMDRILNKL
;
A
#
# COMPACT_ATOMS: atom_id res chain seq x y z
N PRO A 1 -21.04 2.70 -4.94
CA PRO A 1 -20.51 2.73 -3.56
C PRO A 1 -20.04 4.13 -3.21
N TRP A 2 -20.12 4.53 -1.95
CA TRP A 2 -19.70 5.87 -1.49
C TRP A 2 -18.17 6.12 -1.69
N ARG A 3 -17.36 5.04 -1.69
CA ARG A 3 -15.89 5.08 -1.88
C ARG A 3 -15.44 5.67 -3.21
N VAL A 4 -16.31 5.74 -4.20
CA VAL A 4 -16.00 6.30 -5.54
C VAL A 4 -16.77 7.60 -5.82
N GLN A 5 -17.44 8.15 -4.79
CA GLN A 5 -18.08 9.46 -4.84
C GLN A 5 -17.08 10.50 -4.35
N THR A 6 -16.47 11.22 -5.28
CA THR A 6 -15.36 12.15 -4.98
C THR A 6 -15.67 13.24 -3.98
N ASN A 7 -16.92 13.67 -3.92
CA ASN A 7 -17.43 14.65 -2.94
C ASN A 7 -17.59 14.10 -1.52
N ILE A 8 -17.55 12.76 -1.35
CA ILE A 8 -17.67 12.08 -0.05
C ILE A 8 -16.33 11.48 0.34
N ALA A 9 -15.71 10.71 -0.57
CA ALA A 9 -14.48 9.94 -0.33
C ALA A 9 -13.19 10.72 -0.66
N GLY A 10 -13.29 11.87 -1.32
CA GLY A 10 -12.13 12.65 -1.75
C GLY A 10 -11.45 12.13 -3.03
N GLY A 11 -11.78 10.92 -3.49
CA GLY A 11 -11.22 10.26 -4.67
C GLY A 11 -11.90 8.93 -4.98
N GLY A 12 -11.18 8.03 -5.64
CA GLY A 12 -11.64 6.68 -5.97
C GLY A 12 -11.06 5.59 -5.06
N TYR A 13 -11.05 4.37 -5.57
CA TYR A 13 -10.49 3.20 -4.87
C TYR A 13 -8.99 3.33 -4.57
N PHE A 14 -8.28 4.21 -5.26
CA PHE A 14 -6.89 4.50 -4.94
C PHE A 14 -6.74 5.01 -3.50
N TYR A 15 -7.60 5.92 -3.04
CA TYR A 15 -7.58 6.41 -1.65
C TYR A 15 -8.02 5.37 -0.62
N ASP A 16 -8.77 4.34 -1.03
CA ASP A 16 -9.23 3.27 -0.14
C ASP A 16 -8.16 2.17 0.02
N LEU A 17 -7.43 1.83 -1.04
CA LEU A 17 -6.57 0.66 -1.10
C LEU A 17 -5.06 0.98 -1.09
N ALA A 18 -4.61 1.98 -1.85
CA ALA A 18 -3.19 2.32 -1.92
C ALA A 18 -2.55 2.75 -0.58
N PRO A 19 -3.28 3.38 0.38
CA PRO A 19 -2.69 3.72 1.68
C PRO A 19 -2.11 2.52 2.41
N HIS A 20 -2.76 1.36 2.35
CA HIS A 20 -2.28 0.15 3.01
C HIS A 20 -0.93 -0.33 2.49
N GLN A 21 -0.72 -0.20 1.18
CA GLN A 21 0.54 -0.59 0.53
C GLN A 21 1.62 0.46 0.75
N LEU A 22 1.30 1.75 0.59
CA LEU A 22 2.25 2.85 0.75
C LEU A 22 2.70 3.01 2.21
N ASP A 23 1.78 2.87 3.16
CA ASP A 23 2.09 2.92 4.59
C ASP A 23 3.01 1.77 5.00
N LEU A 24 2.70 0.55 4.59
CA LEU A 24 3.56 -0.62 4.81
C LEU A 24 4.97 -0.41 4.23
N LEU A 25 5.07 0.12 3.01
CA LEU A 25 6.37 0.39 2.39
C LEU A 25 7.15 1.48 3.14
N GLN A 26 6.47 2.50 3.65
CA GLN A 26 7.10 3.54 4.47
C GLN A 26 7.56 3.00 5.84
N GLU A 27 6.80 2.11 6.46
CA GLU A 27 7.23 1.43 7.69
C GLU A 27 8.49 0.57 7.46
N MET A 28 8.62 -0.04 6.28
CA MET A 28 9.77 -0.89 5.94
C MET A 28 11.02 -0.10 5.49
N PHE A 29 10.86 1.01 4.78
CA PHE A 29 11.94 1.69 4.05
C PHE A 29 12.14 3.16 4.43
N GLY A 30 11.36 3.68 5.37
CA GLY A 30 11.35 5.09 5.73
C GLY A 30 10.41 5.93 4.85
N CYS A 31 10.36 7.24 5.12
CA CYS A 31 9.42 8.13 4.47
C CYS A 31 9.66 8.27 2.96
N ILE A 32 8.59 8.35 2.19
CA ILE A 32 8.63 8.74 0.79
C ILE A 32 8.70 10.27 0.72
N LEU A 33 9.76 10.81 0.12
CA LEU A 33 10.00 12.26 0.03
C LEU A 33 9.64 12.84 -1.35
N GLU A 34 9.65 12.03 -2.39
CA GLU A 34 9.29 12.45 -3.76
C GLU A 34 8.27 11.44 -4.31
N ALA A 35 7.20 11.94 -4.92
CA ALA A 35 6.19 11.10 -5.57
C ALA A 35 5.53 11.85 -6.72
N GLU A 36 5.35 11.16 -7.84
CA GLU A 36 4.67 11.64 -9.03
C GLU A 36 3.84 10.51 -9.65
N GLY A 37 2.72 10.86 -10.28
CA GLY A 37 1.88 9.85 -10.91
C GLY A 37 0.98 10.38 -12.00
N TYR A 38 0.40 9.43 -12.72
CA TYR A 38 -0.62 9.65 -13.74
C TYR A 38 -1.89 8.92 -13.33
N LYS A 39 -3.02 9.61 -13.47
CA LYS A 39 -4.35 9.06 -13.19
C LYS A 39 -5.23 9.12 -14.43
N SER A 40 -6.14 8.18 -14.55
CA SER A 40 -7.16 8.17 -15.58
C SER A 40 -8.45 7.51 -15.09
N ASN A 41 -9.54 7.78 -15.79
CA ASN A 41 -10.81 7.06 -15.64
C ASN A 41 -11.12 6.40 -16.98
N ARG A 42 -10.72 5.14 -17.13
CA ARG A 42 -10.83 4.38 -18.38
C ARG A 42 -12.11 3.56 -18.47
N GLY A 43 -12.56 2.99 -17.38
CA GLY A 43 -13.76 2.18 -17.30
C GLY A 43 -15.04 3.01 -17.26
N ARG A 44 -14.97 4.28 -16.81
CA ARG A 44 -16.11 5.21 -16.70
C ARG A 44 -17.30 4.65 -15.93
N LEU A 45 -17.02 3.81 -14.94
CA LEU A 45 -18.04 3.22 -14.07
C LEU A 45 -18.48 4.17 -12.96
N TYR A 46 -17.67 5.19 -12.70
CA TYR A 46 -17.85 6.26 -11.70
C TYR A 46 -16.97 7.46 -12.07
N ASP A 47 -17.11 8.59 -11.37
CA ASP A 47 -16.42 9.85 -11.75
C ASP A 47 -14.96 9.93 -11.27
N ALA A 48 -14.61 9.15 -10.25
CA ALA A 48 -13.24 9.10 -9.72
C ALA A 48 -12.27 8.39 -10.69
N GLU A 49 -10.98 8.54 -10.43
CA GLU A 49 -9.93 7.77 -11.10
C GLU A 49 -10.11 6.26 -10.84
N ASP A 50 -9.91 5.45 -11.87
CA ASP A 50 -9.96 3.99 -11.81
C ASP A 50 -8.62 3.33 -12.15
N THR A 51 -7.67 4.11 -12.62
CA THR A 51 -6.32 3.67 -12.98
C THR A 51 -5.33 4.74 -12.57
N VAL A 52 -4.31 4.34 -11.81
CA VAL A 52 -3.22 5.20 -11.32
C VAL A 52 -1.90 4.48 -11.54
N SER A 53 -0.89 5.18 -12.03
CA SER A 53 0.50 4.72 -12.08
C SER A 53 1.40 5.77 -11.48
N ALA A 54 2.38 5.35 -10.68
CA ALA A 54 3.24 6.28 -9.94
C ALA A 54 4.67 5.79 -9.86
N CYS A 55 5.59 6.73 -9.66
CA CYS A 55 6.92 6.49 -9.15
C CYS A 55 7.16 7.37 -7.92
N PHE A 56 8.02 6.88 -7.01
CA PHE A 56 8.32 7.56 -5.76
C PHE A 56 9.73 7.23 -5.29
N LYS A 57 10.24 8.06 -4.38
CA LYS A 57 11.59 7.88 -3.82
C LYS A 57 11.55 8.05 -2.31
N PHE A 58 12.13 7.08 -1.62
CA PHE A 58 12.30 7.08 -0.17
C PHE A 58 13.42 8.03 0.26
N GLU A 59 13.45 8.42 1.52
CA GLU A 59 14.50 9.26 2.11
C GLU A 59 15.90 8.64 1.98
N SER A 60 16.01 7.31 1.94
CA SER A 60 17.24 6.58 1.67
C SER A 60 17.76 6.72 0.24
N GLY A 61 16.97 7.31 -0.68
CA GLY A 61 17.23 7.35 -2.11
C GLY A 61 16.73 6.13 -2.89
N LEU A 62 16.16 5.12 -2.22
CA LEU A 62 15.58 3.94 -2.87
C LEU A 62 14.40 4.36 -3.75
N PRO A 63 14.36 4.01 -5.05
CA PRO A 63 13.21 4.25 -5.91
C PRO A 63 12.15 3.16 -5.76
N GLY A 64 10.89 3.53 -5.94
CA GLY A 64 9.76 2.61 -6.04
C GLY A 64 8.80 3.03 -7.15
N SER A 65 7.99 2.10 -7.59
CA SER A 65 6.90 2.35 -8.54
C SER A 65 5.70 1.48 -8.23
N GLY A 66 4.52 1.94 -8.62
CA GLY A 66 3.28 1.20 -8.44
C GLY A 66 2.28 1.46 -9.56
N SER A 67 1.39 0.50 -9.77
CA SER A 67 0.27 0.62 -10.69
C SER A 67 -0.98 0.03 -10.06
N TRP A 68 -2.07 0.80 -10.06
CA TRP A 68 -3.37 0.43 -9.50
C TRP A 68 -4.41 0.54 -10.60
N CYS A 69 -5.04 -0.57 -10.95
CA CYS A 69 -6.10 -0.64 -11.96
C CYS A 69 -7.33 -1.35 -11.39
N PHE A 70 -8.35 -0.57 -11.05
CA PHE A 70 -9.58 -1.07 -10.42
C PHE A 70 -10.64 -1.54 -11.42
N VAL A 71 -10.33 -1.48 -12.71
CA VAL A 71 -11.18 -1.93 -13.83
C VAL A 71 -10.47 -3.00 -14.67
N ALA A 72 -9.44 -3.63 -14.12
CA ALA A 72 -8.75 -4.74 -14.75
C ALA A 72 -9.71 -5.92 -14.99
N HIS A 73 -9.50 -6.63 -16.09
CA HIS A 73 -10.22 -7.88 -16.34
C HIS A 73 -9.91 -8.90 -15.21
N GLU A 74 -10.87 -9.77 -14.92
CA GLU A 74 -10.75 -10.75 -13.82
C GLU A 74 -9.47 -11.58 -13.87
N SER A 75 -9.03 -11.96 -15.07
CA SER A 75 -7.79 -12.72 -15.28
C SER A 75 -6.50 -11.94 -15.03
N ALA A 76 -6.59 -10.62 -14.87
CA ALA A 76 -5.45 -9.73 -14.62
C ALA A 76 -5.52 -9.08 -13.22
N LYS A 77 -6.47 -9.53 -12.39
CA LYS A 77 -6.54 -9.08 -11.00
C LYS A 77 -5.39 -9.68 -10.21
N GLU A 78 -4.60 -8.82 -9.62
CA GLU A 78 -3.46 -9.18 -8.80
C GLU A 78 -3.27 -8.13 -7.71
N ASP A 79 -2.89 -8.57 -6.52
CA ASP A 79 -2.35 -7.74 -5.46
C ASP A 79 -0.95 -8.26 -5.15
N ARG A 80 0.06 -7.50 -5.54
CA ARG A 80 1.45 -7.93 -5.41
C ARG A 80 2.37 -6.76 -5.13
N ILE A 81 3.21 -6.93 -4.11
CA ILE A 81 4.40 -6.13 -3.87
C ILE A 81 5.63 -7.00 -4.16
N GLU A 82 6.58 -6.44 -4.88
CA GLU A 82 7.88 -7.05 -5.14
C GLU A 82 8.99 -6.14 -4.59
N ILE A 83 9.88 -6.72 -3.79
CA ILE A 83 11.06 -6.05 -3.25
C ILE A 83 12.29 -6.74 -3.83
N ILE A 84 13.05 -6.00 -4.64
CA ILE A 84 14.20 -6.54 -5.36
C ILE A 84 15.47 -6.06 -4.66
N GLY A 85 16.29 -6.99 -4.22
CA GLY A 85 17.58 -6.76 -3.58
C GLY A 85 18.73 -7.48 -4.31
N ASP A 86 19.94 -7.25 -3.86
CA ASP A 86 21.17 -7.85 -4.41
C ASP A 86 21.27 -9.37 -4.20
N LYS A 87 20.49 -9.94 -3.27
CA LYS A 87 20.50 -11.37 -2.92
C LYS A 87 19.26 -12.11 -3.36
N GLY A 88 18.27 -11.41 -3.92
CA GLY A 88 17.03 -12.03 -4.36
C GLY A 88 15.86 -11.08 -4.43
N MET A 89 14.67 -11.64 -4.58
CA MET A 89 13.41 -10.93 -4.70
C MET A 89 12.41 -11.49 -3.69
N LEU A 90 11.78 -10.62 -2.94
CA LEU A 90 10.64 -10.95 -2.07
C LEU A 90 9.35 -10.52 -2.78
N SER A 91 8.33 -11.40 -2.76
CA SER A 91 7.01 -11.12 -3.33
C SER A 91 5.91 -11.51 -2.36
N PHE A 92 4.92 -10.63 -2.16
CA PHE A 92 3.79 -10.86 -1.25
C PHE A 92 2.57 -10.00 -1.62
N SER A 93 1.42 -10.36 -1.07
CA SER A 93 0.17 -9.62 -1.16
C SER A 93 -0.14 -8.89 0.15
N VAL A 94 -0.85 -7.74 0.06
CA VAL A 94 -1.34 -6.99 1.22
C VAL A 94 -2.77 -7.38 1.59
N PHE A 95 -3.60 -7.71 0.60
CA PHE A 95 -5.04 -7.92 0.79
C PHE A 95 -5.47 -9.39 0.77
N THR A 96 -4.58 -10.28 0.37
CA THR A 96 -4.85 -11.72 0.36
C THR A 96 -3.93 -12.46 1.33
N TYR A 97 -4.34 -13.68 1.70
CA TYR A 97 -3.55 -14.54 2.59
C TYR A 97 -2.63 -15.48 1.80
N GLU A 98 -2.08 -14.97 0.71
CA GLU A 98 -1.11 -15.72 -0.08
C GLU A 98 0.23 -15.84 0.65
N PRO A 99 1.00 -16.90 0.38
CA PRO A 99 2.33 -17.04 0.94
C PRO A 99 3.26 -15.91 0.52
N ILE A 100 4.20 -15.55 1.41
CA ILE A 100 5.34 -14.72 1.07
C ILE A 100 6.37 -15.59 0.34
N ILE A 101 6.83 -15.17 -0.83
CA ILE A 101 7.75 -15.92 -1.67
C ILE A 101 9.10 -15.21 -1.73
N LEU A 102 10.16 -15.91 -1.39
CA LEU A 102 11.54 -15.44 -1.52
C LEU A 102 12.26 -16.21 -2.63
N HIS A 103 12.68 -15.50 -3.65
CA HIS A 103 13.51 -16.02 -4.74
C HIS A 103 14.97 -15.64 -4.50
N THR A 104 15.87 -16.60 -4.43
CA THR A 104 17.31 -16.39 -4.32
C THR A 104 18.05 -17.29 -5.30
N GLU A 105 19.38 -17.13 -5.41
CA GLU A 105 20.24 -18.06 -6.16
C GLU A 105 20.16 -19.50 -5.63
N ARG A 106 19.74 -19.70 -4.37
CA ARG A 106 19.59 -21.03 -3.73
C ARG A 106 18.26 -21.71 -4.06
N GLY A 107 17.34 -20.98 -4.69
CA GLY A 107 16.01 -21.45 -5.05
C GLY A 107 14.88 -20.57 -4.50
N ILE A 108 13.71 -21.18 -4.41
CA ILE A 108 12.48 -20.52 -3.95
C ILE A 108 12.14 -21.02 -2.56
N GLU A 109 11.95 -20.09 -1.63
CA GLU A 109 11.44 -20.36 -0.29
C GLU A 109 10.05 -19.73 -0.16
N THR A 110 9.15 -20.43 0.55
CA THR A 110 7.77 -20.00 0.75
C THR A 110 7.48 -19.92 2.25
N PHE A 111 6.96 -18.78 2.69
CA PHE A 111 6.59 -18.55 4.09
C PHE A 111 5.08 -18.34 4.17
N GLN A 112 4.41 -19.14 5.00
CA GLN A 112 2.98 -19.03 5.28
C GLN A 112 2.79 -18.60 6.73
N PRO A 113 2.70 -17.30 7.03
CA PRO A 113 2.44 -16.84 8.39
C PRO A 113 1.02 -17.24 8.81
N GLU A 114 0.85 -17.47 10.11
CA GLU A 114 -0.48 -17.65 10.69
C GLU A 114 -1.24 -16.32 10.65
N ASN A 115 -2.45 -16.36 10.12
CA ASN A 115 -3.29 -15.19 10.07
C ASN A 115 -4.00 -14.97 11.42
N PRO A 116 -4.12 -13.71 11.86
CA PRO A 116 -4.88 -13.43 13.08
C PRO A 116 -6.36 -13.79 12.89
N PRO A 117 -7.08 -14.19 13.95
CA PRO A 117 -8.52 -14.47 13.88
C PRO A 117 -9.35 -13.33 13.30
N HIS A 118 -8.89 -12.10 13.51
CA HIS A 118 -9.43 -10.87 12.93
C HIS A 118 -8.29 -9.99 12.43
N VAL A 119 -8.41 -9.49 11.22
CA VAL A 119 -7.37 -8.67 10.55
C VAL A 119 -6.93 -7.47 11.40
N GLN A 120 -7.86 -6.83 12.11
CA GLN A 120 -7.58 -5.64 12.92
C GLN A 120 -7.06 -5.95 14.33
N LEU A 121 -7.04 -7.21 14.74
CA LEU A 121 -6.66 -7.58 16.12
C LEU A 121 -5.24 -7.10 16.51
N PRO A 122 -4.20 -7.26 15.69
CA PRO A 122 -2.86 -6.79 16.03
C PRO A 122 -2.80 -5.27 16.22
N LEU A 123 -3.48 -4.50 15.38
CA LEU A 123 -3.53 -3.04 15.52
C LEU A 123 -4.27 -2.62 16.79
N ILE A 124 -5.42 -3.23 17.07
CA ILE A 124 -6.18 -2.94 18.31
C ILE A 124 -5.33 -3.24 19.53
N GLN A 125 -4.60 -4.36 19.53
CA GLN A 125 -3.69 -4.73 20.62
C GLN A 125 -2.57 -3.70 20.77
N ALA A 126 -1.91 -3.28 19.69
CA ALA A 126 -0.85 -2.27 19.72
C ALA A 126 -1.35 -0.93 20.29
N VAL A 127 -2.55 -0.49 19.90
CA VAL A 127 -3.18 0.73 20.45
C VAL A 127 -3.47 0.59 21.94
N VAL A 128 -4.02 -0.53 22.37
CA VAL A 128 -4.32 -0.78 23.79
C VAL A 128 -3.02 -0.80 24.63
N GLU A 129 -1.98 -1.45 24.15
CA GLU A 129 -0.67 -1.50 24.83
C GLU A 129 -0.03 -0.11 24.91
N HIS A 130 -0.15 0.70 23.86
CA HIS A 130 0.30 2.10 23.86
C HIS A 130 -0.45 2.92 24.91
N LEU A 131 -1.77 2.84 24.96
CA LEU A 131 -2.59 3.55 25.95
C LEU A 131 -2.30 3.12 27.40
N GLN A 132 -1.82 1.88 27.58
CA GLN A 132 -1.39 1.35 28.88
C GLN A 132 0.07 1.71 29.22
N GLY A 133 0.79 2.41 28.34
CA GLY A 133 2.20 2.76 28.53
C GLY A 133 3.17 1.59 28.41
N LYS A 134 2.77 0.48 27.80
CA LYS A 134 3.57 -0.74 27.63
C LYS A 134 4.45 -0.72 26.38
N SER A 135 3.99 -0.09 25.31
CA SER A 135 4.69 0.00 24.03
C SER A 135 4.33 1.31 23.32
N ILE A 136 5.03 1.61 22.23
CA ILE A 136 4.70 2.73 21.35
C ILE A 136 3.97 2.14 20.14
N CYS A 137 2.78 2.70 19.81
CA CYS A 137 2.10 2.40 18.55
C CYS A 137 2.63 3.38 17.49
N THR A 138 3.27 2.86 16.44
CA THR A 138 3.84 3.67 15.34
C THR A 138 2.78 4.08 14.32
N CYS A 139 1.68 3.34 14.24
CA CYS A 139 0.56 3.65 13.36
C CYS A 139 -0.35 4.72 14.02
N ASP A 140 0.01 5.97 13.83
CA ASP A 140 -0.68 7.13 14.42
C ASP A 140 -1.13 8.14 13.35
N GLY A 141 -1.71 9.26 13.78
CA GLY A 141 -2.19 10.31 12.87
C GLY A 141 -1.05 11.00 12.10
N LEU A 142 0.17 10.99 12.61
CA LEU A 142 1.32 11.58 11.93
C LEU A 142 1.78 10.68 10.78
N SER A 143 1.93 9.38 11.02
CA SER A 143 2.27 8.41 9.98
C SER A 143 1.20 8.38 8.86
N ALA A 144 -0.08 8.41 9.23
CA ALA A 144 -1.18 8.50 8.27
C ALA A 144 -1.12 9.79 7.42
N THR A 145 -0.67 10.91 8.00
CA THR A 145 -0.54 12.18 7.27
C THR A 145 0.54 12.09 6.19
N THR A 146 1.66 11.42 6.44
CA THR A 146 2.72 11.23 5.42
C THR A 146 2.22 10.38 4.26
N THR A 147 1.48 9.32 4.54
CA THR A 147 0.86 8.47 3.51
C THR A 147 -0.16 9.23 2.68
N ASN A 148 -1.00 10.06 3.31
CA ASN A 148 -1.96 10.90 2.59
C ASN A 148 -1.24 11.93 1.69
N TRP A 149 -0.17 12.54 2.17
CA TRP A 149 0.64 13.45 1.37
C TRP A 149 1.20 12.77 0.10
N VAL A 150 1.72 11.54 0.23
CA VAL A 150 2.20 10.76 -0.93
C VAL A 150 1.09 10.53 -1.95
N MET A 151 -0.11 10.14 -1.50
CA MET A 151 -1.25 9.94 -2.39
C MET A 151 -1.67 11.22 -3.11
N ASP A 152 -1.70 12.35 -2.39
CA ASP A 152 -2.05 13.65 -2.98
C ASP A 152 -1.01 14.10 -4.01
N ARG A 153 0.29 13.84 -3.77
CA ARG A 153 1.35 14.06 -4.75
C ARG A 153 1.17 13.20 -6.00
N ILE A 154 0.91 11.90 -5.82
CA ILE A 154 0.66 10.96 -6.93
C ILE A 154 -0.53 11.42 -7.79
N LEU A 155 -1.58 11.92 -7.17
CA LEU A 155 -2.78 12.37 -7.87
C LEU A 155 -2.74 13.84 -8.32
N ASN A 156 -1.60 14.53 -8.16
CA ASN A 156 -1.42 15.96 -8.53
C ASN A 156 -2.48 16.86 -7.88
N LYS A 157 -2.69 16.71 -6.56
CA LYS A 157 -3.56 17.56 -5.75
C LYS A 157 -2.79 18.61 -4.94
N LEU A 158 -1.46 18.48 -4.86
CA LEU A 158 -0.54 19.40 -4.21
C LEU A 158 0.43 20.02 -5.22
#